data_1a56a9bf701f58832163045b2282b62a
#
_entry.id   1a56a9bf701f58832163045b2282b62a
#
_cell.length_a   1.000
_cell.length_b   1.000
_cell.length_c   1.000
_cell.angle_alpha   90.00
_cell.angle_beta   90.00
_cell.angle_gamma   90.00
#
_symmetry.space_group_name_H-M   'P 1'
#
loop_
_entity.id
_entity.type
_entity.pdbx_description
1 polymer ?
#
loop_
_entity_poly.entity_id
_entity_poly.type
_entity_poly.pdbx_seq_one_letter_code
_entity_poly.pdbx_strand_id
1 'polypeptide(L)'
;MNAVQTFLATYPLAQTALDILALTVPPAVFLALAGLGLFGAAAQRRGTRQRRKSFNKCARQLSMLGMTLGWGLLIGMRVWLYLAPLPQLAMVFEASWLLLAVATLVASICFLAAATLEKAPWLHMLLGVLQAVFAYAAFLLGLAAAHLAPLVDSILEALRNRQFPELPPLQEIFLPLATPLAYSLLLLLALPAAFGAFWLILRRRHDDYGRDHYNVTLPWCAAWARNGWLALWLLMLALSGLTIYDRWQNGVFTGHDALLQSLPLLLWLIPALIWAAVSCSKTPLRHKFSLTLALIMSIAYLLPFTLEAATPIVPDAALWEWPLHDATPESLEETPLPEPDLPQQELPAPDEPEARDLPEDAGTPPAAADQAS
;
A
#
# COMPACT_ATOMS: atom_id res chain seq x y z
N MET A 1 -10.72 19.76 15.84
CA MET A 1 -11.19 18.58 15.09
C MET A 1 -12.26 18.95 14.08
N ASN A 2 -13.33 19.66 14.46
CA ASN A 2 -14.46 19.95 13.57
C ASN A 2 -14.13 20.71 12.26
N ALA A 3 -13.19 21.67 12.27
CA ALA A 3 -12.86 22.46 11.07
C ALA A 3 -12.21 21.63 9.95
N VAL A 4 -11.32 20.69 10.29
CA VAL A 4 -10.66 19.81 9.30
C VAL A 4 -11.67 18.81 8.75
N GLN A 5 -12.49 18.22 9.60
CA GLN A 5 -13.55 17.29 9.17
C GLN A 5 -14.59 17.99 8.29
N THR A 6 -15.01 19.22 8.66
CA THR A 6 -15.92 20.01 7.84
C THR A 6 -15.29 20.36 6.49
N PHE A 7 -14.00 20.74 6.47
CA PHE A 7 -13.28 21.00 5.22
C PHE A 7 -13.23 19.76 4.31
N LEU A 8 -12.86 18.60 4.86
CA LEU A 8 -12.77 17.34 4.09
C LEU A 8 -14.16 16.91 3.57
N ALA A 9 -15.20 17.03 4.38
CA ALA A 9 -16.57 16.76 3.94
C ALA A 9 -17.05 17.70 2.82
N THR A 10 -16.53 18.94 2.80
CA THR A 10 -16.87 19.91 1.74
C THR A 10 -16.12 19.66 0.44
N TYR A 11 -14.92 19.05 0.52
CA TYR A 11 -14.04 18.80 -0.63
C TYR A 11 -13.68 17.32 -0.77
N PRO A 12 -14.52 16.48 -1.38
CA PRO A 12 -14.31 15.02 -1.47
C PRO A 12 -13.01 14.66 -2.19
N LEU A 13 -12.59 15.43 -3.19
CA LEU A 13 -11.29 15.23 -3.85
C LEU A 13 -10.10 15.43 -2.91
N ALA A 14 -10.18 16.35 -1.96
CA ALA A 14 -9.14 16.56 -0.97
C ALA A 14 -9.07 15.38 0.01
N GLN A 15 -10.21 14.83 0.40
CA GLN A 15 -10.27 13.62 1.22
C GLN A 15 -9.65 12.44 0.49
N THR A 16 -10.08 12.14 -0.75
CA THR A 16 -9.52 11.06 -1.57
C THR A 16 -8.01 11.19 -1.74
N ALA A 17 -7.51 12.40 -2.02
CA ALA A 17 -6.07 12.65 -2.14
C ALA A 17 -5.32 12.36 -0.82
N LEU A 18 -5.91 12.73 0.31
CA LEU A 18 -5.33 12.51 1.63
C LEU A 18 -5.30 11.01 1.98
N ASP A 19 -6.35 10.28 1.63
CA ASP A 19 -6.45 8.83 1.81
C ASP A 19 -5.43 8.09 0.95
N ILE A 20 -5.26 8.49 -0.31
CA ILE A 20 -4.21 7.95 -1.20
C ILE A 20 -2.82 8.21 -0.61
N LEU A 21 -2.55 9.43 -0.13
CA LEU A 21 -1.27 9.75 0.50
C LEU A 21 -1.05 8.96 1.79
N ALA A 22 -2.09 8.78 2.61
CA ALA A 22 -2.02 8.00 3.84
C ALA A 22 -1.76 6.50 3.57
N LEU A 23 -2.30 5.96 2.48
CA LEU A 23 -2.08 4.57 2.08
C LEU A 23 -0.73 4.33 1.41
N THR A 24 -0.13 5.33 0.78
CA THR A 24 1.09 5.13 -0.03
C THR A 24 2.36 5.64 0.66
N VAL A 25 2.33 6.82 1.27
CA VAL A 25 3.55 7.46 1.78
C VAL A 25 4.10 6.78 3.03
N PRO A 26 3.31 6.49 4.10
CA PRO A 26 3.83 5.81 5.28
C PRO A 26 4.43 4.44 4.96
N PRO A 27 3.78 3.53 4.23
CA PRO A 27 4.37 2.25 3.84
C PRO A 27 5.67 2.40 3.05
N ALA A 28 5.74 3.36 2.11
CA ALA A 28 6.94 3.65 1.35
C ALA A 28 8.10 4.08 2.26
N VAL A 29 7.81 4.95 3.23
CA VAL A 29 8.83 5.46 4.17
C VAL A 29 9.26 4.36 5.15
N PHE A 30 8.34 3.50 5.63
CA PHE A 30 8.68 2.33 6.45
C PHE A 30 9.63 1.38 5.73
N LEU A 31 9.30 1.01 4.49
CA LEU A 31 10.13 0.11 3.68
C LEU A 31 11.46 0.76 3.31
N ALA A 32 11.47 2.06 3.01
CA ALA A 32 12.71 2.79 2.81
C ALA A 32 13.57 2.77 4.08
N LEU A 33 13.02 3.08 5.25
CA LEU A 33 13.72 3.06 6.54
C LEU A 33 14.29 1.67 6.82
N ALA A 34 13.50 0.63 6.62
CA ALA A 34 13.93 -0.75 6.84
C ALA A 34 15.13 -1.12 5.93
N GLY A 35 15.07 -0.77 4.65
CA GLY A 35 16.17 -1.07 3.73
C GLY A 35 17.39 -0.16 3.85
N LEU A 36 17.26 1.09 4.36
CA LEU A 36 18.36 2.07 4.44
C LEU A 36 19.51 1.60 5.32
N GLY A 37 19.25 0.88 6.40
CA GLY A 37 20.29 0.30 7.25
C GLY A 37 21.21 -0.64 6.48
N LEU A 38 20.62 -1.59 5.75
CA LEU A 38 21.35 -2.54 4.91
C LEU A 38 22.06 -1.83 3.73
N PHE A 39 21.39 -0.85 3.13
CA PHE A 39 21.91 -0.11 1.98
C PHE A 39 23.09 0.77 2.39
N GLY A 40 23.03 1.44 3.55
CA GLY A 40 24.13 2.18 4.15
C GLY A 40 25.34 1.29 4.45
N ALA A 41 25.11 0.12 5.06
CA ALA A 41 26.15 -0.87 5.32
C ALA A 41 26.78 -1.40 4.02
N ALA A 42 25.99 -1.64 2.98
CA ALA A 42 26.50 -2.05 1.66
C ALA A 42 27.37 -0.95 1.02
N ALA A 43 26.96 0.31 1.13
CA ALA A 43 27.75 1.46 0.68
C ALA A 43 29.11 1.52 1.40
N GLN A 44 29.12 1.40 2.73
CA GLN A 44 30.34 1.41 3.53
C GLN A 44 31.26 0.25 3.18
N ARG A 45 30.72 -0.99 3.09
CA ARG A 45 31.50 -2.17 2.68
C ARG A 45 32.15 -1.97 1.32
N ARG A 46 31.42 -1.37 0.36
CA ARG A 46 31.95 -1.03 -0.96
C ARG A 46 33.06 0.01 -0.87
N GLY A 47 32.88 1.06 -0.04
CA GLY A 47 33.87 2.09 0.22
C GLY A 47 35.17 1.51 0.76
N THR A 48 35.09 0.63 1.74
CA THR A 48 36.23 -0.05 2.35
C THR A 48 36.95 -0.96 1.35
N ARG A 49 36.21 -1.81 0.61
CA ARG A 49 36.77 -2.74 -0.39
C ARG A 49 37.45 -2.03 -1.55
N GLN A 50 36.85 -0.96 -2.06
CA GLN A 50 37.35 -0.21 -3.21
C GLN A 50 38.27 0.94 -2.80
N ARG A 51 38.52 1.16 -1.49
CA ARG A 51 39.27 2.30 -0.94
C ARG A 51 38.75 3.66 -1.43
N ARG A 52 37.43 3.77 -1.70
CA ARG A 52 36.81 4.99 -2.22
C ARG A 52 36.02 5.71 -1.13
N LYS A 53 36.57 6.86 -0.68
CA LYS A 53 35.97 7.73 0.35
C LYS A 53 34.54 8.19 -0.02
N SER A 54 34.18 8.23 -1.32
CA SER A 54 32.83 8.62 -1.79
C SER A 54 31.72 7.72 -1.24
N PHE A 55 31.96 6.40 -1.15
CA PHE A 55 30.97 5.48 -0.61
C PHE A 55 30.81 5.56 0.91
N ASN A 56 31.89 5.87 1.66
CA ASN A 56 31.79 6.10 3.09
C ASN A 56 30.98 7.38 3.39
N LYS A 57 31.21 8.45 2.62
CA LYS A 57 30.40 9.67 2.69
C LYS A 57 28.91 9.39 2.34
N CYS A 58 28.68 8.56 1.32
CA CYS A 58 27.34 8.13 0.94
C CYS A 58 26.67 7.34 2.08
N ALA A 59 27.36 6.38 2.71
CA ALA A 59 26.84 5.64 3.85
C ALA A 59 26.39 6.56 4.99
N ARG A 60 27.19 7.59 5.31
CA ARG A 60 26.84 8.59 6.33
C ARG A 60 25.58 9.39 5.93
N GLN A 61 25.46 9.79 4.66
CA GLN A 61 24.26 10.50 4.17
C GLN A 61 23.01 9.61 4.21
N LEU A 62 23.15 8.30 3.92
CA LEU A 62 22.06 7.33 4.01
C LEU A 62 21.63 7.08 5.47
N SER A 63 22.60 6.99 6.40
CA SER A 63 22.29 6.88 7.84
C SER A 63 21.58 8.13 8.35
N MET A 64 21.96 9.32 7.88
CA MET A 64 21.25 10.55 8.19
C MET A 64 19.82 10.53 7.66
N LEU A 65 19.60 10.07 6.44
CA LEU A 65 18.27 9.90 5.88
C LEU A 65 17.44 8.92 6.73
N GLY A 66 18.02 7.76 7.11
CA GLY A 66 17.36 6.78 7.97
C GLY A 66 16.90 7.39 9.30
N MET A 67 17.77 8.16 9.96
CA MET A 67 17.44 8.89 11.17
C MET A 67 16.28 9.88 10.93
N THR A 68 16.35 10.68 9.87
CA THR A 68 15.33 11.70 9.55
C THR A 68 13.97 11.07 9.26
N LEU A 69 13.94 9.99 8.43
CA LEU A 69 12.71 9.27 8.13
C LEU A 69 12.14 8.57 9.37
N GLY A 70 13.00 7.98 10.19
CA GLY A 70 12.58 7.32 11.42
C GLY A 70 11.88 8.27 12.38
N TRP A 71 12.48 9.43 12.69
CA TRP A 71 11.84 10.43 13.54
C TRP A 71 10.58 11.01 12.92
N GLY A 72 10.57 11.23 11.59
CA GLY A 72 9.38 11.68 10.87
C GLY A 72 8.21 10.68 11.01
N LEU A 73 8.48 9.39 10.85
CA LEU A 73 7.47 8.33 11.02
C LEU A 73 6.99 8.23 12.47
N LEU A 74 7.91 8.27 13.46
CA LEU A 74 7.53 8.18 14.87
C LEU A 74 6.56 9.30 15.29
N ILE A 75 6.88 10.52 14.89
CA ILE A 75 6.04 11.70 15.16
C ILE A 75 4.73 11.59 14.37
N GLY A 76 4.84 11.32 13.06
CA GLY A 76 3.68 11.21 12.16
C GLY A 76 2.70 10.14 12.61
N MET A 77 3.17 8.97 13.02
CA MET A 77 2.34 7.88 13.51
C MET A 77 1.61 8.26 14.81
N ARG A 78 2.26 8.97 15.75
CA ARG A 78 1.59 9.48 16.96
C ARG A 78 0.56 10.55 16.66
N VAL A 79 0.87 11.48 15.78
CA VAL A 79 -0.10 12.50 15.34
C VAL A 79 -1.30 11.84 14.68
N TRP A 80 -1.06 10.86 13.80
CA TRP A 80 -2.13 10.12 13.14
C TRP A 80 -3.04 9.40 14.13
N LEU A 81 -2.49 8.64 15.09
CA LEU A 81 -3.26 7.95 16.12
C LEU A 81 -4.07 8.90 17.00
N TYR A 82 -3.56 10.12 17.23
CA TYR A 82 -4.29 11.15 17.96
C TYR A 82 -5.47 11.71 17.16
N LEU A 83 -5.30 11.90 15.84
CA LEU A 83 -6.33 12.44 14.94
C LEU A 83 -7.39 11.41 14.55
N ALA A 84 -6.99 10.15 14.36
CA ALA A 84 -7.83 9.04 13.95
C ALA A 84 -7.63 7.85 14.91
N PRO A 85 -8.22 7.89 16.11
CA PRO A 85 -8.06 6.80 17.08
C PRO A 85 -8.75 5.54 16.58
N LEU A 86 -7.99 4.44 16.55
CA LEU A 86 -8.45 3.10 16.20
C LEU A 86 -8.36 2.20 17.43
N PRO A 87 -9.35 2.21 18.33
CA PRO A 87 -9.28 1.52 19.62
C PRO A 87 -9.09 0.02 19.47
N GLN A 88 -9.68 -0.60 18.44
CA GLN A 88 -9.56 -2.02 18.16
C GLN A 88 -8.14 -2.45 17.77
N LEU A 89 -7.36 -1.54 17.18
CA LEU A 89 -5.99 -1.78 16.71
C LEU A 89 -4.92 -1.14 17.62
N ALA A 90 -5.33 -0.51 18.73
CA ALA A 90 -4.42 0.27 19.57
C ALA A 90 -3.20 -0.53 20.01
N MET A 91 -3.38 -1.79 20.46
CA MET A 91 -2.28 -2.63 20.91
C MET A 91 -1.29 -2.96 19.76
N VAL A 92 -1.78 -3.24 18.56
CA VAL A 92 -0.94 -3.56 17.40
C VAL A 92 -0.16 -2.30 16.96
N PHE A 93 -0.80 -1.15 16.98
CA PHE A 93 -0.14 0.13 16.66
C PHE A 93 0.90 0.52 17.70
N GLU A 94 0.64 0.31 19.00
CA GLU A 94 1.64 0.56 20.06
C GLU A 94 2.86 -0.36 19.91
N ALA A 95 2.65 -1.65 19.63
CA ALA A 95 3.74 -2.57 19.36
C ALA A 95 4.55 -2.16 18.12
N SER A 96 3.87 -1.80 17.02
CA SER A 96 4.51 -1.28 15.81
C SER A 96 5.30 -0.01 16.09
N TRP A 97 4.74 0.92 16.87
CA TRP A 97 5.42 2.16 17.25
C TRP A 97 6.68 1.91 18.08
N LEU A 98 6.64 0.98 19.05
CA LEU A 98 7.81 0.60 19.83
C LEU A 98 8.93 0.00 18.97
N LEU A 99 8.60 -0.90 18.06
CA LEU A 99 9.57 -1.46 17.11
C LEU A 99 10.18 -0.38 16.22
N LEU A 100 9.35 0.55 15.74
CA LEU A 100 9.79 1.70 14.96
C LEU A 100 10.72 2.61 15.79
N ALA A 101 10.43 2.80 17.08
CA ALA A 101 11.29 3.59 17.97
C ALA A 101 12.68 2.96 18.12
N VAL A 102 12.75 1.63 18.27
CA VAL A 102 14.02 0.90 18.30
C VAL A 102 14.77 1.05 16.99
N ALA A 103 14.11 0.86 15.84
CA ALA A 103 14.72 1.03 14.52
C ALA A 103 15.27 2.45 14.32
N THR A 104 14.52 3.47 14.76
CA THR A 104 14.91 4.88 14.69
C THR A 104 16.11 5.19 15.58
N LEU A 105 16.15 4.61 16.79
CA LEU A 105 17.28 4.72 17.70
C LEU A 105 18.55 4.13 17.05
N VAL A 106 18.44 2.93 16.46
CA VAL A 106 19.56 2.28 15.76
C VAL A 106 20.03 3.13 14.58
N ALA A 107 19.10 3.69 13.77
CA ALA A 107 19.45 4.59 12.68
C ALA A 107 20.20 5.84 13.18
N SER A 108 19.76 6.40 14.33
CA SER A 108 20.40 7.54 14.97
C SER A 108 21.82 7.20 15.45
N ILE A 109 22.02 6.02 16.04
CA ILE A 109 23.33 5.51 16.42
C ILE A 109 24.23 5.35 15.19
N CYS A 110 23.73 4.79 14.08
CA CYS A 110 24.49 4.65 12.84
C CYS A 110 24.96 6.00 12.30
N PHE A 111 24.14 7.04 12.40
CA PHE A 111 24.52 8.39 11.98
C PHE A 111 25.53 9.05 12.91
N LEU A 112 25.27 9.02 14.23
CA LEU A 112 26.13 9.68 15.21
C LEU A 112 27.50 9.00 15.34
N ALA A 113 27.52 7.67 15.29
CA ALA A 113 28.74 6.88 15.38
C ALA A 113 29.42 6.61 14.02
N ALA A 114 29.05 7.32 12.95
CA ALA A 114 29.53 7.04 11.59
C ALA A 114 31.06 6.98 11.49
N ALA A 115 31.78 7.89 12.17
CA ALA A 115 33.24 7.91 12.18
C ALA A 115 33.86 6.67 12.86
N THR A 116 33.24 6.14 13.90
CA THR A 116 33.64 4.92 14.60
C THR A 116 33.33 3.69 13.76
N LEU A 117 32.15 3.68 13.12
CA LEU A 117 31.68 2.61 12.23
C LEU A 117 32.52 2.47 10.96
N GLU A 118 33.21 3.54 10.50
CA GLU A 118 34.16 3.44 9.41
C GLU A 118 35.32 2.48 9.74
N LYS A 119 35.73 2.40 11.03
CA LYS A 119 36.77 1.50 11.51
C LYS A 119 36.26 0.08 11.77
N ALA A 120 34.98 -0.08 11.99
CA ALA A 120 34.33 -1.37 12.30
C ALA A 120 33.14 -1.67 11.36
N PRO A 121 33.41 -1.97 10.06
CA PRO A 121 32.32 -2.14 9.06
C PRO A 121 31.38 -3.30 9.37
N TRP A 122 31.83 -4.32 10.12
CA TRP A 122 30.99 -5.41 10.59
C TRP A 122 29.91 -4.93 11.57
N LEU A 123 30.26 -4.00 12.47
CA LEU A 123 29.34 -3.43 13.43
C LEU A 123 28.27 -2.58 12.72
N HIS A 124 28.66 -1.81 11.70
CA HIS A 124 27.68 -1.08 10.88
C HIS A 124 26.69 -2.04 10.17
N MET A 125 27.21 -3.18 9.67
CA MET A 125 26.36 -4.19 9.05
C MET A 125 25.38 -4.80 10.06
N LEU A 126 25.84 -5.12 11.28
CA LEU A 126 24.99 -5.63 12.36
C LEU A 126 23.88 -4.61 12.73
N LEU A 127 24.25 -3.36 12.94
CA LEU A 127 23.29 -2.29 13.24
C LEU A 127 22.31 -2.08 12.06
N GLY A 128 22.78 -2.15 10.82
CA GLY A 128 21.94 -2.07 9.64
C GLY A 128 20.93 -3.22 9.55
N VAL A 129 21.33 -4.44 9.90
CA VAL A 129 20.42 -5.60 10.00
C VAL A 129 19.39 -5.39 11.12
N LEU A 130 19.83 -4.94 12.31
CA LEU A 130 18.91 -4.67 13.43
C LEU A 130 17.88 -3.59 13.04
N GLN A 131 18.32 -2.48 12.43
CA GLN A 131 17.42 -1.45 11.92
C GLN A 131 16.40 -2.04 10.94
N ALA A 132 16.86 -2.86 9.98
CA ALA A 132 16.01 -3.49 8.99
C ALA A 132 14.97 -4.41 9.65
N VAL A 133 15.39 -5.27 10.57
CA VAL A 133 14.50 -6.23 11.25
C VAL A 133 13.41 -5.48 12.03
N PHE A 134 13.78 -4.51 12.86
CA PHE A 134 12.81 -3.79 13.68
C PHE A 134 11.88 -2.91 12.85
N ALA A 135 12.39 -2.18 11.85
CA ALA A 135 11.55 -1.36 10.99
C ALA A 135 10.63 -2.22 10.11
N TYR A 136 11.12 -3.35 9.60
CA TYR A 136 10.31 -4.26 8.81
C TYR A 136 9.25 -4.98 9.65
N ALA A 137 9.60 -5.40 10.87
CA ALA A 137 8.63 -5.96 11.81
C ALA A 137 7.53 -4.94 12.17
N ALA A 138 7.90 -3.67 12.39
CA ALA A 138 6.92 -2.60 12.60
C ALA A 138 5.98 -2.42 11.40
N PHE A 139 6.53 -2.45 10.19
CA PHE A 139 5.75 -2.41 8.94
C PHE A 139 4.80 -3.61 8.82
N LEU A 140 5.30 -4.83 9.09
CA LEU A 140 4.49 -6.05 8.99
C LEU A 140 3.34 -6.08 10.01
N LEU A 141 3.57 -5.59 11.24
CA LEU A 141 2.49 -5.45 12.21
C LEU A 141 1.42 -4.48 11.72
N GLY A 142 1.81 -3.36 11.11
CA GLY A 142 0.87 -2.41 10.50
C GLY A 142 0.09 -3.04 9.34
N LEU A 143 0.80 -3.76 8.45
CA LEU A 143 0.19 -4.43 7.32
C LEU A 143 -0.77 -5.55 7.74
N ALA A 144 -0.38 -6.33 8.75
CA ALA A 144 -1.17 -7.44 9.26
C ALA A 144 -2.25 -7.00 10.27
N ALA A 145 -2.31 -5.72 10.63
CA ALA A 145 -3.18 -5.22 11.69
C ALA A 145 -4.65 -5.64 11.50
N ALA A 146 -5.14 -5.56 10.25
CA ALA A 146 -6.51 -5.95 9.91
C ALA A 146 -6.79 -7.45 10.16
N HIS A 147 -5.81 -8.29 9.84
CA HIS A 147 -5.92 -9.75 10.01
C HIS A 147 -5.64 -10.18 11.45
N LEU A 148 -4.82 -9.41 12.18
CA LEU A 148 -4.45 -9.72 13.56
C LEU A 148 -5.46 -9.21 14.59
N ALA A 149 -6.21 -8.14 14.29
CA ALA A 149 -7.15 -7.56 15.25
C ALA A 149 -8.20 -8.57 15.75
N PRO A 150 -8.92 -9.34 14.89
CA PRO A 150 -9.88 -10.35 15.36
C PRO A 150 -9.22 -11.44 16.19
N LEU A 151 -7.98 -11.82 15.84
CA LEU A 151 -7.20 -12.81 16.57
C LEU A 151 -6.80 -12.29 17.96
N VAL A 152 -6.36 -11.05 18.06
CA VAL A 152 -6.01 -10.41 19.34
C VAL A 152 -7.25 -10.32 20.22
N ASP A 153 -8.40 -9.93 19.68
CA ASP A 153 -9.65 -9.84 20.42
C ASP A 153 -10.10 -11.22 20.94
N SER A 154 -10.03 -12.26 20.13
CA SER A 154 -10.37 -13.64 20.53
C SER A 154 -9.42 -14.16 21.63
N ILE A 155 -8.12 -13.87 21.52
CA ILE A 155 -7.14 -14.23 22.56
C ILE A 155 -7.43 -13.50 23.87
N LEU A 156 -7.72 -12.20 23.81
CA LEU A 156 -8.04 -11.40 24.99
C LEU A 156 -9.33 -11.86 25.67
N GLU A 157 -10.34 -12.22 24.89
CA GLU A 157 -11.60 -12.76 25.38
C GLU A 157 -11.39 -14.14 26.05
N ALA A 158 -10.66 -15.05 25.42
CA ALA A 158 -10.32 -16.34 25.98
C ALA A 158 -9.54 -16.20 27.30
N LEU A 159 -8.54 -15.30 27.35
CA LEU A 159 -7.78 -15.01 28.58
C LEU A 159 -8.68 -14.43 29.67
N ARG A 160 -9.63 -13.54 29.33
CA ARG A 160 -10.60 -12.98 30.29
C ARG A 160 -11.50 -14.08 30.85
N ASN A 161 -11.88 -15.05 30.02
CA ASN A 161 -12.70 -16.18 30.40
C ASN A 161 -11.90 -17.35 31.00
N ARG A 162 -10.58 -17.20 31.19
CA ARG A 162 -9.64 -18.23 31.66
C ARG A 162 -9.69 -19.51 30.81
N GLN A 163 -9.91 -19.36 29.50
CA GLN A 163 -9.91 -20.44 28.52
C GLN A 163 -8.64 -20.36 27.70
N PHE A 164 -8.20 -21.50 27.14
CA PHE A 164 -7.12 -21.47 26.16
C PHE A 164 -7.67 -20.94 24.82
N PRO A 165 -7.02 -19.93 24.22
CA PRO A 165 -7.46 -19.40 22.95
C PRO A 165 -7.31 -20.46 21.83
N GLU A 166 -8.36 -20.67 21.07
CA GLU A 166 -8.28 -21.43 19.82
C GLU A 166 -7.64 -20.55 18.75
N LEU A 167 -6.40 -20.88 18.37
CA LEU A 167 -5.70 -20.18 17.33
C LEU A 167 -6.12 -20.73 15.96
N PRO A 168 -6.47 -19.88 15.01
CA PRO A 168 -6.72 -20.34 13.65
C PRO A 168 -5.46 -20.96 13.04
N PRO A 169 -5.59 -21.89 12.09
CA PRO A 169 -4.45 -22.50 11.45
C PRO A 169 -3.56 -21.42 10.80
N LEU A 170 -2.25 -21.56 10.94
CA LEU A 170 -1.28 -20.58 10.43
C LEU A 170 -1.50 -20.23 8.95
N GLN A 171 -2.04 -21.16 8.16
CA GLN A 171 -2.34 -20.93 6.73
C GLN A 171 -3.37 -19.82 6.53
N GLU A 172 -4.40 -19.72 7.37
CA GLU A 172 -5.43 -18.68 7.27
C GLU A 172 -4.89 -17.30 7.58
N ILE A 173 -3.86 -17.21 8.42
CA ILE A 173 -3.19 -15.95 8.76
C ILE A 173 -2.17 -15.54 7.68
N PHE A 174 -1.35 -16.50 7.21
CA PHE A 174 -0.22 -16.18 6.35
C PHE A 174 -0.55 -16.16 4.86
N LEU A 175 -1.55 -16.91 4.41
CA LEU A 175 -1.88 -16.97 2.98
C LEU A 175 -2.31 -15.61 2.40
N PRO A 176 -3.18 -14.82 3.06
CA PRO A 176 -3.52 -13.48 2.59
C PRO A 176 -2.33 -12.52 2.58
N LEU A 177 -1.35 -12.74 3.47
CA LEU A 177 -0.16 -11.90 3.59
C LEU A 177 0.99 -12.33 2.66
N ALA A 178 0.90 -13.48 1.99
CA ALA A 178 2.01 -14.02 1.19
C ALA A 178 2.39 -13.09 0.02
N THR A 179 1.42 -12.59 -0.72
CA THR A 179 1.64 -11.64 -1.82
C THR A 179 2.19 -10.30 -1.30
N PRO A 180 1.56 -9.63 -0.31
CA PRO A 180 2.10 -8.45 0.32
C PRO A 180 3.52 -8.62 0.87
N LEU A 181 3.84 -9.75 1.46
CA LEU A 181 5.19 -10.04 1.95
C LEU A 181 6.20 -10.11 0.80
N ALA A 182 5.89 -10.83 -0.28
CA ALA A 182 6.79 -10.94 -1.43
C ALA A 182 7.08 -9.57 -2.06
N TYR A 183 6.05 -8.74 -2.22
CA TYR A 183 6.21 -7.37 -2.71
C TYR A 183 7.08 -6.52 -1.79
N SER A 184 6.78 -6.53 -0.50
CA SER A 184 7.50 -5.70 0.47
C SER A 184 8.98 -6.07 0.55
N LEU A 185 9.35 -7.35 0.45
CA LEU A 185 10.73 -7.80 0.41
C LEU A 185 11.51 -7.24 -0.80
N LEU A 186 10.89 -7.20 -1.98
CA LEU A 186 11.51 -6.61 -3.16
C LEU A 186 11.60 -5.07 -3.06
N LEU A 187 10.60 -4.44 -2.46
CA LEU A 187 10.58 -3.01 -2.21
C LEU A 187 11.64 -2.57 -1.19
N LEU A 188 12.06 -3.46 -0.27
CA LEU A 188 13.22 -3.21 0.62
C LEU A 188 14.54 -2.98 -0.14
N LEU A 189 14.63 -3.40 -1.40
CA LEU A 189 15.79 -3.13 -2.25
C LEU A 189 15.60 -1.86 -3.08
N ALA A 190 14.40 -1.63 -3.59
CA ALA A 190 14.10 -0.54 -4.52
C ALA A 190 13.95 0.81 -3.81
N LEU A 191 13.12 0.87 -2.76
CA LEU A 191 12.76 2.14 -2.11
C LEU A 191 13.92 2.81 -1.38
N PRO A 192 14.76 2.13 -0.57
CA PRO A 192 15.87 2.80 0.10
C PRO A 192 16.87 3.39 -0.89
N ALA A 193 17.06 2.73 -2.04
CA ALA A 193 17.92 3.23 -3.09
C ALA A 193 17.33 4.45 -3.82
N ALA A 194 16.01 4.45 -4.07
CA ALA A 194 15.29 5.56 -4.66
C ALA A 194 15.27 6.79 -3.73
N PHE A 195 14.91 6.60 -2.46
CA PHE A 195 14.96 7.65 -1.43
C PHE A 195 16.40 8.16 -1.23
N GLY A 196 17.38 7.25 -1.20
CA GLY A 196 18.80 7.58 -1.09
C GLY A 196 19.30 8.44 -2.25
N ALA A 197 18.95 8.08 -3.50
CA ALA A 197 19.30 8.88 -4.68
C ALA A 197 18.70 10.29 -4.61
N PHE A 198 17.44 10.40 -4.23
CA PHE A 198 16.75 11.68 -4.05
C PHE A 198 17.40 12.52 -2.95
N TRP A 199 17.67 11.90 -1.80
CA TRP A 199 18.34 12.55 -0.66
C TRP A 199 19.72 13.11 -1.01
N LEU A 200 20.52 12.35 -1.75
CA LEU A 200 21.83 12.80 -2.22
C LEU A 200 21.74 14.10 -3.05
N ILE A 201 20.68 14.23 -3.87
CA ILE A 201 20.46 15.45 -4.65
C ILE A 201 20.03 16.62 -3.75
N LEU A 202 19.12 16.39 -2.80
CA LEU A 202 18.67 17.43 -1.87
C LEU A 202 19.83 17.96 -1.02
N ARG A 203 20.65 17.05 -0.49
CA ARG A 203 21.79 17.40 0.38
C ARG A 203 22.98 18.00 -0.35
N ARG A 204 23.03 17.92 -1.68
CA ARG A 204 24.17 18.39 -2.46
C ARG A 204 24.60 19.82 -2.16
N ARG A 205 23.66 20.72 -1.89
CA ARG A 205 23.94 22.13 -1.60
C ARG A 205 24.56 22.34 -0.22
N HIS A 206 24.28 21.43 0.72
CA HIS A 206 24.76 21.51 2.09
C HIS A 206 26.09 20.76 2.30
N ASP A 207 26.22 19.58 1.67
CA ASP A 207 27.34 18.67 1.98
C ASP A 207 28.55 18.86 1.05
N ASP A 208 28.45 19.62 -0.02
CA ASP A 208 29.44 19.95 -1.06
C ASP A 208 30.64 18.97 -1.18
N TYR A 209 30.34 17.68 -1.38
CA TYR A 209 31.40 16.66 -1.52
C TYR A 209 32.04 16.61 -2.91
N GLY A 210 31.74 17.60 -3.75
CA GLY A 210 32.25 17.69 -5.12
C GLY A 210 31.45 16.82 -6.12
N ARG A 211 31.59 17.15 -7.40
CA ARG A 211 30.86 16.51 -8.49
C ARG A 211 31.15 15.00 -8.60
N ASP A 212 32.39 14.59 -8.37
CA ASP A 212 32.83 13.21 -8.51
C ASP A 212 32.15 12.27 -7.50
N HIS A 213 31.85 12.76 -6.30
CA HIS A 213 31.08 11.99 -5.33
C HIS A 213 29.72 11.59 -5.89
N TYR A 214 28.97 12.56 -6.42
CA TYR A 214 27.61 12.33 -6.94
C TYR A 214 27.61 11.56 -8.26
N ASN A 215 28.62 11.72 -9.10
CA ASN A 215 28.74 10.97 -10.35
C ASN A 215 29.00 9.48 -10.12
N VAL A 216 29.50 9.08 -8.95
CA VAL A 216 29.73 7.68 -8.58
C VAL A 216 28.57 7.12 -7.76
N THR A 217 28.02 7.88 -6.81
CA THR A 217 27.04 7.38 -5.86
C THR A 217 25.61 7.37 -6.43
N LEU A 218 25.22 8.36 -7.23
CA LEU A 218 23.89 8.42 -7.83
C LEU A 218 23.63 7.25 -8.81
N PRO A 219 24.51 6.92 -9.77
CA PRO A 219 24.31 5.75 -10.63
C PRO A 219 24.26 4.44 -9.85
N TRP A 220 25.03 4.34 -8.76
CA TRP A 220 24.99 3.16 -7.89
C TRP A 220 23.64 3.03 -7.20
N CYS A 221 23.08 4.08 -6.62
CA CYS A 221 21.76 4.09 -6.05
C CYS A 221 20.69 3.76 -7.12
N ALA A 222 20.78 4.41 -8.29
CA ALA A 222 19.86 4.17 -9.40
C ALA A 222 19.90 2.73 -9.90
N ALA A 223 21.08 2.09 -9.94
CA ALA A 223 21.22 0.69 -10.32
C ALA A 223 20.53 -0.26 -9.33
N TRP A 224 20.62 0.01 -8.03
CA TRP A 224 19.90 -0.76 -7.01
C TRP A 224 18.37 -0.56 -7.12
N ALA A 225 17.91 0.69 -7.27
CA ALA A 225 16.51 0.99 -7.48
C ALA A 225 15.97 0.28 -8.74
N ARG A 226 16.69 0.37 -9.86
CA ARG A 226 16.35 -0.34 -11.11
C ARG A 226 16.21 -1.84 -10.89
N ASN A 227 17.19 -2.46 -10.25
CA ASN A 227 17.21 -3.93 -10.06
C ASN A 227 16.03 -4.36 -9.16
N GLY A 228 15.74 -3.63 -8.09
CA GLY A 228 14.60 -3.90 -7.24
C GLY A 228 13.27 -3.74 -7.99
N TRP A 229 13.12 -2.69 -8.80
CA TRP A 229 11.94 -2.48 -9.62
C TRP A 229 11.76 -3.51 -10.73
N LEU A 230 12.85 -3.95 -11.38
CA LEU A 230 12.78 -5.03 -12.36
C LEU A 230 12.39 -6.36 -11.71
N ALA A 231 12.94 -6.66 -10.54
CA ALA A 231 12.55 -7.86 -9.80
C ALA A 231 11.06 -7.83 -9.40
N LEU A 232 10.56 -6.67 -8.94
CA LEU A 232 9.16 -6.48 -8.63
C LEU A 232 8.28 -6.64 -9.88
N TRP A 233 8.68 -6.03 -10.99
CA TRP A 233 7.97 -6.16 -12.27
C TRP A 233 7.92 -7.61 -12.76
N LEU A 234 9.01 -8.37 -12.63
CA LEU A 234 9.03 -9.80 -12.96
C LEU A 234 8.08 -10.62 -12.07
N LEU A 235 8.00 -10.30 -10.78
CA LEU A 235 7.04 -10.92 -9.87
C LEU A 235 5.60 -10.63 -10.31
N MET A 236 5.29 -9.36 -10.64
CA MET A 236 3.97 -8.97 -11.13
C MET A 236 3.62 -9.65 -12.44
N LEU A 237 4.59 -9.75 -13.35
CA LEU A 237 4.41 -10.46 -14.62
C LEU A 237 4.07 -11.93 -14.38
N ALA A 238 4.77 -12.59 -13.45
CA ALA A 238 4.51 -13.97 -13.10
C ALA A 238 3.12 -14.17 -12.49
N LEU A 239 2.72 -13.33 -11.55
CA LEU A 239 1.41 -13.40 -10.90
C LEU A 239 0.28 -13.11 -11.89
N SER A 240 0.42 -12.06 -12.72
CA SER A 240 -0.56 -11.77 -13.78
C SER A 240 -0.66 -12.91 -14.80
N GLY A 241 0.48 -13.54 -15.15
CA GLY A 241 0.50 -14.72 -16.01
C GLY A 241 -0.26 -15.91 -15.42
N LEU A 242 -0.10 -16.17 -14.12
CA LEU A 242 -0.85 -17.22 -13.41
C LEU A 242 -2.36 -16.89 -13.39
N THR A 243 -2.73 -15.65 -13.13
CA THR A 243 -4.15 -15.22 -13.14
C THR A 243 -4.77 -15.37 -14.53
N ILE A 244 -4.05 -15.01 -15.59
CA ILE A 244 -4.51 -15.16 -16.98
C ILE A 244 -4.66 -16.65 -17.31
N TYR A 245 -3.68 -17.48 -16.92
CA TYR A 245 -3.72 -18.92 -17.14
C TYR A 245 -4.92 -19.57 -16.45
N ASP A 246 -5.18 -19.23 -15.19
CA ASP A 246 -6.31 -19.77 -14.42
C ASP A 246 -7.65 -19.37 -15.07
N ARG A 247 -7.83 -18.11 -15.44
CA ARG A 247 -9.04 -17.64 -16.15
C ARG A 247 -9.22 -18.31 -17.50
N TRP A 248 -8.12 -18.57 -18.21
CA TRP A 248 -8.16 -19.24 -19.50
C TRP A 248 -8.57 -20.72 -19.35
N GLN A 249 -8.03 -21.43 -18.36
CA GLN A 249 -8.40 -22.81 -18.04
C GLN A 249 -9.89 -22.92 -17.67
N ASN A 250 -10.42 -21.94 -16.96
CA ASN A 250 -11.84 -21.90 -16.54
C ASN A 250 -12.78 -21.39 -17.66
N GLY A 251 -12.26 -21.08 -18.86
CA GLY A 251 -13.06 -20.59 -19.99
C GLY A 251 -13.69 -19.20 -19.81
N VAL A 252 -13.21 -18.42 -18.81
CA VAL A 252 -13.73 -17.08 -18.46
C VAL A 252 -12.88 -15.97 -19.05
N PHE A 253 -11.79 -16.30 -19.73
CA PHE A 253 -10.84 -15.32 -20.27
C PHE A 253 -11.42 -14.53 -21.43
N THR A 254 -11.41 -13.20 -21.31
CA THR A 254 -11.85 -12.26 -22.34
C THR A 254 -10.71 -11.36 -22.81
N GLY A 255 -10.83 -10.78 -24.02
CA GLY A 255 -9.85 -9.78 -24.50
C GLY A 255 -9.77 -8.53 -23.61
N HIS A 256 -10.85 -8.20 -22.91
CA HIS A 256 -10.88 -7.12 -21.93
C HIS A 256 -10.02 -7.43 -20.71
N ASP A 257 -10.05 -8.67 -20.22
CA ASP A 257 -9.19 -9.13 -19.11
C ASP A 257 -7.70 -9.03 -19.47
N ALA A 258 -7.36 -9.35 -20.73
CA ALA A 258 -5.98 -9.19 -21.22
C ALA A 258 -5.51 -7.75 -21.14
N LEU A 259 -6.35 -6.78 -21.54
CA LEU A 259 -6.01 -5.35 -21.45
C LEU A 259 -5.91 -4.87 -20.00
N LEU A 260 -6.84 -5.26 -19.14
CA LEU A 260 -6.83 -4.88 -17.71
C LEU A 260 -5.60 -5.42 -16.98
N GLN A 261 -5.09 -6.58 -17.36
CA GLN A 261 -3.86 -7.16 -16.78
C GLN A 261 -2.58 -6.57 -17.39
N SER A 262 -2.57 -6.29 -18.70
CA SER A 262 -1.36 -5.83 -19.40
C SER A 262 -1.05 -4.36 -19.15
N LEU A 263 -2.07 -3.49 -19.06
CA LEU A 263 -1.87 -2.06 -18.86
C LEU A 263 -1.12 -1.70 -17.58
N PRO A 264 -1.50 -2.23 -16.39
CA PRO A 264 -0.72 -2.03 -15.17
C PRO A 264 0.72 -2.51 -15.31
N LEU A 265 0.97 -3.67 -15.94
CA LEU A 265 2.33 -4.19 -16.13
C LEU A 265 3.20 -3.24 -16.97
N LEU A 266 2.65 -2.65 -18.03
CA LEU A 266 3.37 -1.65 -18.83
C LEU A 266 3.70 -0.40 -18.02
N LEU A 267 2.73 0.09 -17.23
CA LEU A 267 2.93 1.26 -16.38
C LEU A 267 3.99 1.00 -15.30
N TRP A 268 4.02 -0.19 -14.70
CA TRP A 268 4.98 -0.55 -13.67
C TRP A 268 6.41 -0.70 -14.19
N LEU A 269 6.60 -0.87 -15.49
CA LEU A 269 7.92 -0.88 -16.10
C LEU A 269 8.56 0.53 -16.18
N ILE A 270 7.75 1.59 -16.19
CA ILE A 270 8.23 2.97 -16.36
C ILE A 270 9.26 3.38 -15.31
N PRO A 271 9.06 3.19 -14.00
CA PRO A 271 10.07 3.51 -13.00
C PRO A 271 11.39 2.78 -13.23
N ALA A 272 11.33 1.49 -13.59
CA ALA A 272 12.53 0.70 -13.87
C ALA A 272 13.32 1.27 -15.06
N LEU A 273 12.65 1.72 -16.13
CA LEU A 273 13.27 2.35 -17.29
C LEU A 273 13.90 3.70 -16.94
N ILE A 274 13.22 4.53 -16.13
CA ILE A 274 13.78 5.81 -15.67
C ILE A 274 15.04 5.56 -14.82
N TRP A 275 14.99 4.60 -13.88
CA TRP A 275 16.14 4.23 -13.07
C TRP A 275 17.28 3.65 -13.92
N ALA A 276 16.97 2.89 -14.97
CA ALA A 276 17.97 2.40 -15.93
C ALA A 276 18.67 3.56 -16.65
N ALA A 277 17.92 4.52 -17.17
CA ALA A 277 18.44 5.69 -17.85
C ALA A 277 19.40 6.49 -16.93
N VAL A 278 19.01 6.70 -15.67
CA VAL A 278 19.86 7.41 -14.69
C VAL A 278 21.11 6.60 -14.34
N SER A 279 20.98 5.28 -14.17
CA SER A 279 22.12 4.41 -13.82
C SER A 279 23.19 4.34 -14.90
N CYS A 280 22.80 4.48 -16.17
CA CYS A 280 23.71 4.47 -17.33
C CYS A 280 24.23 5.88 -17.73
N SER A 281 23.71 6.93 -17.08
CA SER A 281 24.06 8.30 -17.44
C SER A 281 25.47 8.69 -16.98
N LYS A 282 26.24 9.30 -17.89
CA LYS A 282 27.54 9.93 -17.57
C LYS A 282 27.38 11.22 -16.74
N THR A 283 26.19 11.84 -16.78
CA THR A 283 25.90 13.08 -16.07
C THR A 283 24.61 12.95 -15.22
N PRO A 284 24.61 12.11 -14.18
CA PRO A 284 23.39 11.77 -13.42
C PRO A 284 22.75 12.99 -12.74
N LEU A 285 23.51 14.02 -12.45
CA LEU A 285 23.03 15.27 -11.87
C LEU A 285 22.11 16.09 -12.78
N ARG A 286 22.07 15.82 -14.09
CA ARG A 286 21.12 16.45 -15.02
C ARG A 286 19.71 15.85 -14.94
N HIS A 287 19.60 14.64 -14.41
CA HIS A 287 18.33 13.88 -14.33
C HIS A 287 17.55 14.12 -13.02
N LYS A 288 17.62 15.34 -12.44
CA LYS A 288 16.93 15.65 -11.18
C LYS A 288 15.40 15.43 -11.28
N PHE A 289 14.80 15.93 -12.36
CA PHE A 289 13.37 15.76 -12.60
C PHE A 289 12.99 14.28 -12.77
N SER A 290 13.76 13.54 -13.58
CA SER A 290 13.53 12.10 -13.78
C SER A 290 13.63 11.30 -12.46
N LEU A 291 14.61 11.65 -11.61
CA LEU A 291 14.75 11.01 -10.29
C LEU A 291 13.59 11.31 -9.36
N THR A 292 13.10 12.55 -9.34
CA THR A 292 11.93 12.93 -8.55
C THR A 292 10.68 12.23 -9.07
N LEU A 293 10.48 12.22 -10.40
CA LEU A 293 9.36 11.52 -11.03
C LEU A 293 9.39 10.02 -10.74
N ALA A 294 10.55 9.38 -10.88
CA ALA A 294 10.71 7.96 -10.58
C ALA A 294 10.41 7.65 -9.11
N LEU A 295 10.80 8.51 -8.17
CA LEU A 295 10.46 8.34 -6.76
C LEU A 295 8.95 8.48 -6.52
N ILE A 296 8.31 9.50 -7.09
CA ILE A 296 6.85 9.71 -6.96
C ILE A 296 6.10 8.52 -7.53
N MET A 297 6.47 8.05 -8.72
CA MET A 297 5.87 6.85 -9.32
C MET A 297 6.10 5.62 -8.46
N SER A 298 7.30 5.47 -7.88
CA SER A 298 7.62 4.37 -6.98
C SER A 298 6.73 4.35 -5.73
N ILE A 299 6.37 5.52 -5.21
CA ILE A 299 5.44 5.64 -4.08
C ILE A 299 4.00 5.37 -4.54
N ALA A 300 3.58 5.94 -5.67
CA ALA A 300 2.23 5.78 -6.20
C ALA A 300 1.88 4.31 -6.51
N TYR A 301 2.86 3.54 -7.00
CA TYR A 301 2.67 2.11 -7.29
C TYR A 301 2.55 1.21 -6.04
N LEU A 302 2.69 1.76 -4.85
CA LEU A 302 2.32 1.04 -3.63
C LEU A 302 0.80 0.99 -3.41
N LEU A 303 0.04 1.88 -4.05
CA LEU A 303 -1.40 2.01 -3.82
C LEU A 303 -2.18 0.69 -3.99
N PRO A 304 -2.07 -0.06 -5.10
CA PRO A 304 -2.81 -1.32 -5.25
C PRO A 304 -2.50 -2.32 -4.15
N PHE A 305 -1.22 -2.41 -3.77
CA PHE A 305 -0.71 -3.29 -2.74
C PHE A 305 -1.24 -2.93 -1.33
N THR A 306 -1.23 -1.65 -0.98
CA THR A 306 -1.71 -1.19 0.32
C THR A 306 -3.22 -1.20 0.42
N LEU A 307 -3.92 -1.02 -0.69
CA LEU A 307 -5.38 -1.14 -0.76
C LEU A 307 -5.83 -2.58 -0.51
N GLU A 308 -5.22 -3.56 -1.17
CA GLU A 308 -5.51 -4.98 -0.94
C GLU A 308 -5.31 -5.36 0.53
N ALA A 309 -4.26 -4.83 1.16
CA ALA A 309 -3.99 -5.06 2.58
C ALA A 309 -4.93 -4.30 3.53
N ALA A 310 -5.51 -3.18 3.10
CA ALA A 310 -6.37 -2.34 3.92
C ALA A 310 -7.85 -2.70 3.83
N THR A 311 -8.28 -3.42 2.78
CA THR A 311 -9.68 -3.79 2.54
C THR A 311 -10.39 -4.46 3.73
N PRO A 312 -9.74 -5.31 4.56
CA PRO A 312 -10.40 -5.87 5.74
C PRO A 312 -10.63 -4.87 6.88
N ILE A 313 -9.87 -3.77 6.95
CA ILE A 313 -9.99 -2.75 8.02
C ILE A 313 -11.14 -1.80 7.74
N VAL A 314 -11.44 -1.57 6.47
CA VAL A 314 -12.43 -0.59 6.02
C VAL A 314 -13.35 -1.29 5.03
N PRO A 315 -14.20 -2.25 5.49
CA PRO A 315 -15.09 -3.02 4.61
C PRO A 315 -16.09 -2.14 3.86
N ASP A 316 -16.48 -1.02 4.47
CA ASP A 316 -17.41 -0.02 3.91
C ASP A 316 -16.66 1.26 3.51
N ALA A 317 -15.39 1.18 3.19
CA ALA A 317 -14.68 2.35 2.75
C ALA A 317 -15.29 2.85 1.45
N ALA A 318 -16.09 3.90 1.56
CA ALA A 318 -16.56 4.75 0.48
C ALA A 318 -15.45 5.29 -0.45
N LEU A 319 -14.20 4.85 -0.26
CA LEU A 319 -13.06 5.07 -1.14
C LEU A 319 -13.31 4.60 -2.58
N TRP A 320 -14.27 3.69 -2.77
CA TRP A 320 -14.60 3.11 -4.08
C TRP A 320 -15.97 3.50 -4.61
N GLU A 321 -16.78 4.18 -3.83
CA GLU A 321 -17.92 4.91 -4.37
C GLU A 321 -17.41 6.13 -5.14
N TRP A 322 -16.66 5.85 -6.19
CA TRP A 322 -16.41 6.86 -7.22
C TRP A 322 -17.77 7.29 -7.75
N PRO A 323 -18.02 8.61 -7.90
CA PRO A 323 -19.29 9.13 -8.41
C PRO A 323 -19.63 8.64 -9.83
N LEU A 324 -18.77 7.83 -10.44
CA LEU A 324 -19.02 7.14 -11.71
C LEU A 324 -19.85 5.85 -11.55
N HIS A 325 -20.01 5.31 -10.33
CA HIS A 325 -20.83 4.11 -10.11
C HIS A 325 -22.30 4.44 -9.81
N ASP A 326 -22.57 5.64 -9.28
CA ASP A 326 -23.93 6.13 -9.06
C ASP A 326 -24.61 6.71 -10.33
N ALA A 327 -23.88 6.75 -11.44
CA ALA A 327 -24.42 7.08 -12.74
C ALA A 327 -25.00 5.84 -13.46
N THR A 328 -25.55 4.88 -12.72
CA THR A 328 -26.51 3.93 -13.32
C THR A 328 -27.77 4.71 -13.68
N PRO A 329 -28.26 4.60 -14.94
CA PRO A 329 -29.44 5.35 -15.36
C PRO A 329 -30.73 5.00 -14.58
N GLU A 330 -30.67 4.07 -13.63
CA GLU A 330 -31.77 3.73 -12.73
C GLU A 330 -31.99 4.71 -11.58
N SER A 331 -31.02 5.56 -11.23
CA SER A 331 -31.22 6.62 -10.23
C SER A 331 -31.84 7.90 -10.83
N LEU A 332 -32.13 7.89 -12.13
CA LEU A 332 -32.99 8.89 -12.80
C LEU A 332 -34.46 8.46 -12.83
N GLU A 333 -34.83 7.39 -12.08
CA GLU A 333 -36.23 7.15 -11.82
C GLU A 333 -36.77 8.31 -10.99
N GLU A 334 -37.28 9.23 -11.79
CA GLU A 334 -38.41 10.09 -11.53
C GLU A 334 -38.76 10.26 -10.04
N THR A 335 -38.21 11.34 -9.45
CA THR A 335 -38.96 12.01 -8.40
C THR A 335 -40.32 12.31 -9.01
N PRO A 336 -41.42 11.71 -8.56
CA PRO A 336 -42.72 12.03 -9.10
C PRO A 336 -42.90 13.54 -8.92
N LEU A 337 -43.03 14.24 -10.03
CA LEU A 337 -43.45 15.62 -10.02
C LEU A 337 -44.67 15.70 -9.11
N PRO A 338 -44.72 16.61 -8.11
CA PRO A 338 -45.91 16.80 -7.32
C PRO A 338 -47.07 17.03 -8.29
N GLU A 339 -48.03 16.09 -8.29
CA GLU A 339 -49.27 16.24 -9.05
C GLU A 339 -49.84 17.61 -8.73
N PRO A 340 -50.13 18.45 -9.74
CA PRO A 340 -50.86 19.70 -9.50
C PRO A 340 -52.20 19.35 -8.88
N ASP A 341 -52.54 19.96 -7.73
CA ASP A 341 -53.83 19.90 -7.09
C ASP A 341 -54.93 20.30 -8.10
N LEU A 342 -55.39 19.33 -8.86
CA LEU A 342 -56.62 19.49 -9.65
C LEU A 342 -57.78 19.26 -8.70
N PRO A 343 -58.77 20.17 -8.67
CA PRO A 343 -59.93 20.01 -7.81
C PRO A 343 -60.67 18.73 -8.20
N GLN A 344 -60.86 17.86 -7.20
CA GLN A 344 -61.63 16.63 -7.33
C GLN A 344 -63.07 16.99 -7.78
N GLN A 345 -63.36 16.82 -9.07
CA GLN A 345 -64.73 16.73 -9.53
C GLN A 345 -65.33 15.40 -9.05
N GLU A 346 -66.25 15.48 -8.10
CA GLU A 346 -67.11 14.36 -7.70
C GLU A 346 -67.81 13.80 -8.95
N LEU A 347 -67.39 12.65 -9.42
CA LEU A 347 -68.13 11.84 -10.39
C LEU A 347 -69.20 11.07 -9.63
N PRO A 348 -70.44 11.09 -10.13
CA PRO A 348 -71.54 10.30 -9.50
C PRO A 348 -71.24 8.82 -9.58
N ALA A 349 -71.63 8.11 -8.52
CA ALA A 349 -71.45 6.69 -8.36
C ALA A 349 -72.11 5.91 -9.52
N PRO A 350 -71.45 4.92 -10.13
CA PRO A 350 -72.06 4.01 -11.06
C PRO A 350 -72.82 2.95 -10.28
N ASP A 351 -74.08 2.71 -10.76
CA ASP A 351 -75.00 1.72 -10.31
C ASP A 351 -74.39 0.32 -10.28
N GLU A 352 -74.70 -0.43 -9.22
CA GLU A 352 -74.39 -1.85 -9.07
C GLU A 352 -75.11 -2.68 -10.17
N PRO A 353 -74.42 -3.56 -10.89
CA PRO A 353 -75.04 -4.63 -11.61
C PRO A 353 -75.07 -5.91 -10.80
N GLU A 354 -76.28 -6.44 -10.74
CA GLU A 354 -76.73 -7.72 -10.22
C GLU A 354 -75.79 -8.91 -10.42
N ALA A 355 -75.76 -9.71 -9.37
CA ALA A 355 -75.22 -11.07 -9.35
C ALA A 355 -75.79 -11.94 -10.48
N ARG A 356 -74.88 -12.48 -11.31
CA ARG A 356 -75.22 -13.63 -12.17
C ARG A 356 -74.39 -14.82 -11.75
N ASP A 357 -75.18 -15.80 -11.20
CA ASP A 357 -74.76 -17.18 -11.01
C ASP A 357 -74.17 -17.77 -12.31
N LEU A 358 -73.01 -18.39 -12.21
CA LEU A 358 -72.49 -19.33 -13.22
C LEU A 358 -71.85 -20.54 -12.51
N PRO A 359 -72.09 -21.75 -13.08
CA PRO A 359 -72.01 -23.01 -12.38
C PRO A 359 -70.59 -23.58 -12.29
N GLU A 360 -70.44 -24.39 -11.24
CA GLU A 360 -69.35 -25.38 -11.12
C GLU A 360 -69.37 -26.35 -12.31
N ASP A 361 -68.21 -26.56 -12.93
CA ASP A 361 -67.96 -27.91 -13.47
C ASP A 361 -66.40 -28.12 -13.66
N ALA A 362 -65.95 -29.09 -12.94
CA ALA A 362 -65.15 -30.27 -13.30
C ALA A 362 -63.93 -30.12 -14.24
N GLY A 363 -62.79 -30.57 -13.75
CA GLY A 363 -61.78 -31.05 -14.68
C GLY A 363 -60.36 -31.14 -14.15
N THR A 364 -60.10 -32.07 -13.25
CA THR A 364 -58.75 -32.62 -13.06
C THR A 364 -58.44 -33.58 -14.20
N PRO A 365 -57.29 -33.59 -14.77
CA PRO A 365 -56.51 -34.79 -15.00
C PRO A 365 -54.97 -34.58 -14.94
N PRO A 366 -54.18 -35.64 -15.19
CA PRO A 366 -53.45 -36.36 -14.16
C PRO A 366 -51.95 -36.27 -14.32
N ALA A 367 -51.29 -36.84 -13.33
CA ALA A 367 -49.84 -37.07 -13.29
C ALA A 367 -49.36 -38.05 -14.40
N ALA A 368 -48.16 -37.76 -14.94
CA ALA A 368 -47.25 -38.72 -15.56
C ALA A 368 -45.85 -38.24 -15.22
N ALA A 369 -45.09 -38.89 -14.37
CA ALA A 369 -44.36 -40.13 -14.43
C ALA A 369 -43.28 -40.18 -15.52
N ASP A 370 -42.02 -40.20 -14.98
CA ASP A 370 -40.87 -41.00 -15.40
C ASP A 370 -40.33 -40.95 -16.82
N GLN A 371 -39.02 -40.71 -16.85
CA GLN A 371 -37.91 -41.57 -17.38
C GLN A 371 -36.69 -40.66 -17.68
N ALA A 372 -35.55 -40.75 -16.93
CA ALA A 372 -34.46 -41.71 -17.11
C ALA A 372 -33.80 -41.70 -18.51
N SER A 373 -32.66 -41.03 -18.60
CA SER A 373 -31.36 -41.54 -19.12
C SER A 373 -30.25 -40.52 -18.87
#